data_bc242cc8e020b98b78aa1846c2ab45b8
#
_entry.id   bc242cc8e020b98b78aa1846c2ab45b8
#
_cell.length_a   1.000
_cell.length_b   1.000
_cell.length_c   1.000
_cell.angle_alpha   90.00
_cell.angle_beta   90.00
_cell.angle_gamma   90.00
#
_symmetry.space_group_name_H-M   'P 1'
#
loop_
_entity.id
_entity.type
_entity.pdbx_description
1 polymer ?
#
loop_
_entity_poly.entity_id
_entity_poly.type
_entity_poly.pdbx_seq_one_letter_code
_entity_poly.pdbx_strand_id
1 'polypeptide(L)'
;MKIFLCTIPKNGVNTPSLALGYLQASCKQNNIDVELKDFNYELWKDTINTKWWEIWKESNTDLYKGKKFKQFVKEIYGDYIEKWAKEIANNDAEWVGISCFSYRSLPTLKMLSPKI
;
A
#
# COMPACT_ATOMS: atom_id res chain seq x y z
N MET A 1 17.19 -16.81 -0.08
CA MET A 1 15.81 -16.46 -0.44
C MET A 1 15.54 -15.01 -0.12
N LYS A 2 14.89 -14.31 -1.01
CA LYS A 2 14.52 -12.92 -0.83
C LYS A 2 13.00 -12.77 -0.87
N ILE A 3 12.46 -11.96 0.03
CA ILE A 3 11.02 -11.67 0.14
C ILE A 3 10.81 -10.16 0.01
N PHE A 4 9.82 -9.76 -0.77
CA PHE A 4 9.36 -8.39 -0.85
C PHE A 4 8.04 -8.27 -0.08
N LEU A 5 8.00 -7.38 0.92
CA LEU A 5 6.81 -7.14 1.73
C LEU A 5 6.36 -5.69 1.57
N CYS A 6 5.09 -5.48 1.36
CA CYS A 6 4.55 -4.12 1.25
C CYS A 6 3.24 -3.95 2.01
N THR A 7 3.01 -2.71 2.43
CA THR A 7 1.72 -2.26 2.99
C THR A 7 1.04 -1.39 1.96
N ILE A 8 -0.23 -1.63 1.72
CA ILE A 8 -1.03 -0.88 0.75
C ILE A 8 -2.05 0.03 1.45
N PRO A 9 -2.44 1.15 0.82
CA PRO A 9 -3.48 2.02 1.35
C PRO A 9 -4.84 1.30 1.46
N LYS A 10 -5.68 1.63 2.40
CA LYS A 10 -5.42 2.64 3.40
C LYS A 10 -5.27 2.03 4.78
N ASN A 11 -4.28 2.48 5.50
CA ASN A 11 -4.07 2.17 6.91
C ASN A 11 -3.82 3.47 7.67
N GLY A 12 -3.91 3.43 8.99
CA GLY A 12 -3.51 4.56 9.81
C GLY A 12 -2.03 4.91 9.60
N VAL A 13 -1.73 6.20 9.59
CA VAL A 13 -0.35 6.69 9.38
C VAL A 13 0.32 7.14 10.67
N ASN A 14 -0.42 7.15 11.78
CA ASN A 14 0.08 7.60 13.07
C ASN A 14 1.01 6.59 13.75
N THR A 15 0.95 5.34 13.32
CA THR A 15 1.78 4.26 13.87
C THR A 15 2.41 3.47 12.73
N PRO A 16 3.68 3.08 12.87
CA PRO A 16 4.31 2.17 11.91
C PRO A 16 3.60 0.82 11.89
N SER A 17 3.68 0.10 10.79
CA SER A 17 3.14 -1.24 10.70
C SER A 17 3.95 -2.20 11.56
N LEU A 18 3.39 -2.60 12.70
CA LEU A 18 4.01 -3.61 13.57
C LEU A 18 4.13 -4.95 12.87
N ALA A 19 3.12 -5.32 12.07
CA ALA A 19 3.14 -6.58 11.34
C ALA A 19 4.36 -6.69 10.41
N LEU A 20 4.67 -5.64 9.65
CA LEU A 20 5.86 -5.62 8.81
C LEU A 20 7.15 -5.68 9.62
N GLY A 21 7.19 -5.00 10.76
CA GLY A 21 8.34 -5.02 11.65
C GLY A 21 8.62 -6.41 12.22
N TYR A 22 7.59 -7.11 12.67
CA TYR A 22 7.70 -8.48 13.16
C TYR A 22 8.12 -9.44 12.06
N LEU A 23 7.55 -9.33 10.88
CA LEU A 23 7.91 -10.17 9.74
C LEU A 23 9.37 -9.94 9.32
N GLN A 24 9.81 -8.68 9.32
CA GLN A 24 11.21 -8.35 9.02
C GLN A 24 12.16 -8.99 10.03
N ALA A 25 11.87 -8.86 11.31
CA ALA A 25 12.69 -9.45 12.36
C ALA A 25 12.75 -10.97 12.24
N SER A 26 11.62 -11.61 11.99
CA SER A 26 11.55 -13.06 11.80
C SER A 26 12.36 -13.52 10.59
N CYS A 27 12.28 -12.80 9.49
CA CYS A 27 13.09 -13.08 8.30
C CYS A 27 14.58 -12.98 8.59
N LYS A 28 15.01 -11.93 9.27
CA LYS A 28 16.43 -11.74 9.63
C LYS A 28 16.95 -12.85 10.52
N GLN A 29 16.15 -13.29 11.51
CA GLN A 29 16.52 -14.40 12.40
C GLN A 29 16.70 -15.71 11.65
N ASN A 30 16.02 -15.88 10.52
CA ASN A 30 16.08 -17.09 9.71
C ASN A 30 16.95 -16.92 8.45
N ASN A 31 17.78 -15.88 8.40
CA ASN A 31 18.68 -15.59 7.29
C ASN A 31 17.95 -15.39 5.95
N ILE A 32 16.73 -14.84 6.00
CA ILE A 32 15.95 -14.52 4.83
C ILE A 32 16.11 -13.03 4.56
N ASP A 33 16.54 -12.68 3.36
CA ASP A 33 16.64 -11.30 2.91
C ASP A 33 15.24 -10.74 2.64
N VAL A 34 14.95 -9.54 3.16
CA VAL A 34 13.64 -8.92 3.04
C VAL A 34 13.75 -7.46 2.65
N GLU A 35 12.98 -7.07 1.66
CA GLU A 35 12.77 -5.68 1.27
C GLU A 35 11.36 -5.25 1.72
N LEU A 36 11.28 -4.11 2.41
CA LEU A 36 10.01 -3.54 2.87
C LEU A 36 9.67 -2.30 2.08
N LYS A 37 8.40 -2.16 1.71
CA LYS A 37 7.85 -0.94 1.12
C LYS A 37 6.55 -0.55 1.80
N ASP A 38 6.44 0.70 2.20
CA ASP A 38 5.22 1.25 2.78
C ASP A 38 4.56 2.19 1.75
N PHE A 39 3.74 1.60 0.89
CA PHE A 39 3.01 2.35 -0.13
C PHE A 39 1.91 3.24 0.49
N ASN A 40 1.40 2.85 1.65
CA ASN A 40 0.45 3.67 2.38
C ASN A 40 1.08 5.00 2.81
N TYR A 41 2.29 4.95 3.38
CA TYR A 41 3.02 6.16 3.77
C TYR A 41 3.39 7.01 2.55
N GLU A 42 3.81 6.39 1.45
CA GLU A 42 4.14 7.11 0.23
C GLU A 42 2.96 7.94 -0.26
N LEU A 43 1.78 7.34 -0.33
CA LEU A 43 0.57 8.05 -0.75
C LEU A 43 0.20 9.16 0.24
N TRP A 44 0.28 8.89 1.53
CA TRP A 44 0.00 9.88 2.55
C TRP A 44 0.90 11.10 2.41
N LYS A 45 2.19 10.87 2.31
CA LYS A 45 3.18 11.95 2.19
C LYS A 45 2.90 12.85 1.00
N ASP A 46 2.52 12.24 -0.12
CA ASP A 46 2.30 12.97 -1.37
C ASP A 46 0.94 13.67 -1.44
N THR A 47 -0.05 13.23 -0.66
CA THR A 47 -1.42 13.73 -0.78
C THR A 47 -1.90 14.56 0.40
N ILE A 48 -1.24 14.48 1.57
CA ILE A 48 -1.72 15.15 2.79
C ILE A 48 -1.81 16.67 2.66
N ASN A 49 -0.97 17.27 1.84
CA ASN A 49 -0.95 18.72 1.59
C ASN A 49 -1.60 19.10 0.26
N THR A 50 -2.46 18.24 -0.28
CA THR A 50 -3.18 18.47 -1.53
C THR A 50 -4.69 18.52 -1.29
N LYS A 51 -5.46 18.76 -2.35
CA LYS A 51 -6.93 18.70 -2.27
C LYS A 51 -7.46 17.31 -1.87
N TRP A 52 -6.62 16.27 -1.94
CA TRP A 52 -6.97 14.89 -1.60
C TRP A 52 -6.69 14.52 -0.15
N TRP A 53 -6.31 15.46 0.71
CA TRP A 53 -6.01 15.20 2.12
C TRP A 53 -7.15 14.52 2.89
N GLU A 54 -8.39 14.73 2.45
CA GLU A 54 -9.57 14.17 3.10
C GLU A 54 -9.64 12.64 3.06
N ILE A 55 -8.95 12.00 2.13
CA ILE A 55 -8.93 10.53 2.06
C ILE A 55 -8.37 9.90 3.33
N TRP A 56 -7.59 10.68 4.10
CA TRP A 56 -6.95 10.20 5.32
C TRP A 56 -7.81 10.37 6.56
N LYS A 57 -8.97 11.00 6.47
CA LYS A 57 -9.94 11.09 7.57
C LYS A 57 -10.58 9.72 7.78
N GLU A 58 -10.55 9.23 9.03
CA GLU A 58 -11.14 7.94 9.39
C GLU A 58 -12.63 7.88 9.14
N SER A 59 -13.34 9.00 9.35
CA SER A 59 -14.79 9.10 9.16
C SER A 59 -15.21 9.04 7.70
N ASN A 60 -14.29 9.15 6.75
CA ASN A 60 -14.62 9.30 5.34
C ASN A 60 -14.52 7.97 4.60
N THR A 61 -15.45 7.05 4.91
CA THR A 61 -15.54 5.75 4.27
C THR A 61 -16.01 5.83 2.82
N ASP A 62 -16.71 6.92 2.46
CA ASP A 62 -17.28 7.09 1.12
C ASP A 62 -16.21 7.35 0.05
N LEU A 63 -15.01 7.70 0.45
CA LEU A 63 -13.89 7.93 -0.49
C LEU A 63 -13.38 6.65 -1.17
N TYR A 64 -13.86 5.49 -0.76
CA TYR A 64 -13.54 4.22 -1.42
C TYR A 64 -14.64 3.76 -2.36
N LYS A 65 -15.70 4.56 -2.49
CA LYS A 65 -16.88 4.27 -3.29
C LYS A 65 -17.33 5.55 -4.00
N GLY A 66 -18.04 5.39 -5.10
CA GLY A 66 -18.74 6.48 -5.75
C GLY A 66 -17.86 7.40 -6.58
N LYS A 67 -18.39 8.59 -6.87
CA LYS A 67 -17.81 9.54 -7.84
C LYS A 67 -16.47 10.11 -7.39
N LYS A 68 -16.31 10.44 -6.11
CA LYS A 68 -15.06 11.00 -5.59
C LYS A 68 -13.91 10.01 -5.70
N PHE A 69 -14.17 8.74 -5.40
CA PHE A 69 -13.16 7.71 -5.54
C PHE A 69 -12.77 7.52 -7.00
N LYS A 70 -13.74 7.48 -7.90
CA LYS A 70 -13.46 7.39 -9.35
C LYS A 70 -12.62 8.55 -9.84
N GLN A 71 -12.92 9.75 -9.36
CA GLN A 71 -12.16 10.94 -9.71
C GLN A 71 -10.73 10.87 -9.18
N PHE A 72 -10.56 10.42 -7.94
CA PHE A 72 -9.25 10.22 -7.32
C PHE A 72 -8.42 9.21 -8.10
N VAL A 73 -8.99 8.08 -8.47
CA VAL A 73 -8.32 7.07 -9.31
C VAL A 73 -7.91 7.67 -10.64
N LYS A 74 -8.81 8.40 -11.29
CA LYS A 74 -8.53 9.00 -12.59
C LYS A 74 -7.43 10.05 -12.54
N GLU A 75 -7.41 10.89 -11.50
CA GLU A 75 -6.47 12.02 -11.43
C GLU A 75 -5.08 11.61 -10.94
N ILE A 76 -5.00 10.76 -9.91
CA ILE A 76 -3.69 10.42 -9.31
C ILE A 76 -3.54 8.94 -8.94
N TYR A 77 -4.57 8.32 -8.38
CA TYR A 77 -4.39 7.01 -7.76
C TYR A 77 -4.08 5.90 -8.76
N GLY A 78 -4.64 6.00 -9.95
CA GLY A 78 -4.34 5.05 -11.02
C GLY A 78 -2.85 5.01 -11.38
N ASP A 79 -2.19 6.16 -11.39
CA ASP A 79 -0.76 6.25 -11.66
C ASP A 79 0.07 5.60 -10.54
N TYR A 80 -0.33 5.78 -9.28
CA TYR A 80 0.31 5.09 -8.15
C TYR A 80 0.15 3.58 -8.25
N ILE A 81 -1.04 3.10 -8.58
CA ILE A 81 -1.30 1.67 -8.76
C ILE A 81 -0.40 1.08 -9.85
N GLU A 82 -0.28 1.76 -10.99
CA GLU A 82 0.63 1.33 -12.07
C GLU A 82 2.08 1.29 -11.61
N LYS A 83 2.52 2.34 -10.93
CA LYS A 83 3.89 2.43 -10.42
C LYS A 83 4.20 1.32 -9.44
N TRP A 84 3.31 1.09 -8.47
CA TRP A 84 3.49 0.06 -7.45
C TRP A 84 3.46 -1.34 -8.04
N ALA A 85 2.57 -1.58 -9.00
CA ALA A 85 2.53 -2.87 -9.69
C ALA A 85 3.85 -3.16 -10.39
N LYS A 86 4.45 -2.17 -11.02
CA LYS A 86 5.77 -2.31 -11.65
C LYS A 86 6.87 -2.57 -10.63
N GLU A 87 6.87 -1.86 -9.51
CA GLU A 87 7.85 -2.09 -8.45
C GLU A 87 7.76 -3.51 -7.90
N ILE A 88 6.55 -4.00 -7.68
CA ILE A 88 6.31 -5.35 -7.18
C ILE A 88 6.73 -6.40 -8.22
N ALA A 89 6.37 -6.18 -9.48
CA ALA A 89 6.68 -7.15 -10.54
C ALA A 89 8.16 -7.21 -10.90
N ASN A 90 8.88 -6.10 -10.77
CA ASN A 90 10.26 -5.97 -11.25
C ASN A 90 11.32 -6.15 -10.15
N ASN A 91 10.93 -6.44 -8.90
CA ASN A 91 11.91 -6.77 -7.88
C ASN A 91 12.44 -8.19 -8.10
N ASP A 92 13.58 -8.50 -7.50
CA ASP A 92 14.24 -9.80 -7.62
C ASP A 92 13.85 -10.81 -6.55
N ALA A 93 12.77 -10.53 -5.80
CA ALA A 93 12.31 -11.41 -4.73
C ALA A 93 11.60 -12.65 -5.29
N GLU A 94 11.76 -13.75 -4.59
CA GLU A 94 11.08 -15.01 -4.91
C GLU A 94 9.62 -14.99 -4.45
N TRP A 95 9.33 -14.23 -3.40
CA TRP A 95 8.00 -14.11 -2.80
C TRP A 95 7.62 -12.66 -2.58
N VAL A 96 6.37 -12.36 -2.79
CA VAL A 96 5.78 -11.05 -2.53
C VAL A 96 4.67 -11.21 -1.51
N GLY A 97 4.77 -10.46 -0.41
CA GLY A 97 3.72 -10.37 0.59
C GLY A 97 3.08 -9.00 0.56
N ILE A 98 1.77 -8.95 0.46
CA ILE A 98 1.00 -7.71 0.48
C ILE A 98 0.15 -7.69 1.74
N SER A 99 0.41 -6.74 2.63
CA SER A 99 -0.38 -6.58 3.85
C SER A 99 -1.67 -5.83 3.53
N CYS A 100 -2.78 -6.56 3.60
CA CYS A 100 -4.12 -6.01 3.48
C CYS A 100 -4.74 -5.97 4.88
N PHE A 101 -4.45 -4.90 5.62
CA PHE A 101 -4.70 -4.83 7.05
C PHE A 101 -6.19 -4.71 7.41
N SER A 102 -6.99 -4.08 6.54
CA SER A 102 -8.41 -3.85 6.83
C SER A 102 -9.22 -3.84 5.54
N TYR A 103 -10.55 -3.81 5.70
CA TYR A 103 -11.45 -3.67 4.55
C TYR A 103 -11.17 -2.39 3.74
N ARG A 104 -10.55 -1.39 4.34
CA ARG A 104 -10.18 -0.13 3.66
C ARG A 104 -9.04 -0.33 2.64
N SER A 105 -8.28 -1.40 2.77
CA SER A 105 -7.23 -1.75 1.82
C SER A 105 -7.73 -2.58 0.63
N LEU A 106 -8.93 -3.15 0.73
CA LEU A 106 -9.48 -4.00 -0.33
C LEU A 106 -9.61 -3.30 -1.70
N PRO A 107 -10.07 -2.03 -1.78
CA PRO A 107 -10.13 -1.36 -3.08
C PRO A 107 -8.76 -1.28 -3.77
N THR A 108 -7.71 -1.00 -3.00
CA THR A 108 -6.34 -0.97 -3.52
C THR A 108 -5.91 -2.35 -3.99
N LEU A 109 -6.15 -3.37 -3.20
CA LEU A 109 -5.78 -4.75 -3.56
C LEU A 109 -6.48 -5.20 -4.85
N LYS A 110 -7.76 -4.87 -4.99
CA LYS A 110 -8.54 -5.20 -6.19
C LYS A 110 -8.01 -4.53 -7.46
N MET A 111 -7.47 -3.32 -7.32
CA MET A 111 -6.88 -2.62 -8.47
C MET A 111 -5.47 -3.10 -8.76
N LEU A 112 -4.72 -3.42 -7.73
CA LEU A 112 -3.29 -3.72 -7.82
C LEU A 112 -3.04 -5.15 -8.29
N SER A 113 -3.75 -6.14 -7.71
CA SER A 113 -3.44 -7.55 -7.94
C SER A 113 -3.53 -7.99 -9.41
N PRO A 114 -4.51 -7.52 -10.23
CA PRO A 114 -4.53 -7.90 -11.64
C PRO A 114 -3.37 -7.38 -12.46
N LYS A 115 -2.63 -6.41 -11.95
CA LYS A 115 -1.54 -5.75 -12.68
C LYS A 115 -0.15 -6.29 -12.34
N ILE A 116 -0.09 -7.17 -11.36
CA ILE A 116 1.18 -7.77 -10.92
C ILE A 116 1.53 -9.00 -11.75
#